data_974de34247de9f517dc134b71f0f790c
#
_entry.id   974de34247de9f517dc134b71f0f790c
#
_cell.length_a   1.000
_cell.length_b   1.000
_cell.length_c   1.000
_cell.angle_alpha   90.00
_cell.angle_beta   90.00
_cell.angle_gamma   90.00
#
_symmetry.space_group_name_H-M   'P 1'
#
loop_
_entity.id
_entity.type
_entity.pdbx_description
1 polymer ?
#
loop_
_entity_poly.entity_id
_entity_poly.type
_entity_poly.pdbx_seq_one_letter_code
_entity_poly.pdbx_strand_id
1 'polypeptide(L)'
;MRVSEFGETDLLVSFFSREHGRLKGVAKAGRKSVKRFANSLDILCLTDMEYEQGRGDLCFLHSGRLVDNFGRIRQSYEGLATASYLLELTEILFPLDLKAERMFDFLENALRSLDSGMDEFMVKTAFEAGAMSLGGFALGLNRCCRCGRAYAGKGRAVVIPAKGAIACLKCEKESLESPGLSPQGIASLKAMQLLKFLTLPPPSPSAQELKEIGAVLARHIDYRLGRRPRSARFLL
;
A
#
# COMPACT_ATOMS: atom_id res chain seq x y z
N MET A 1 4.41 -6.58 10.34
CA MET A 1 3.91 -5.23 10.56
C MET A 1 4.45 -4.60 11.84
N ARG A 2 4.25 -5.16 13.02
CA ARG A 2 4.86 -4.64 14.26
C ARG A 2 5.16 -5.78 15.22
N VAL A 3 6.28 -5.66 15.93
CA VAL A 3 6.65 -6.58 17.00
C VAL A 3 6.97 -5.74 18.23
N SER A 4 6.44 -6.11 19.38
CA SER A 4 6.69 -5.44 20.65
C SER A 4 6.82 -6.45 21.77
N GLU A 5 7.54 -6.09 22.81
CA GLU A 5 7.67 -6.91 24.02
C GLU A 5 6.31 -7.01 24.74
N PHE A 6 6.01 -8.19 25.25
CA PHE A 6 4.80 -8.48 25.98
C PHE A 6 5.14 -9.34 27.20
N GLY A 7 5.14 -8.74 28.39
CA GLY A 7 5.69 -9.40 29.59
C GLY A 7 7.20 -9.60 29.52
N GLU A 8 7.72 -10.60 30.24
CA GLU A 8 9.17 -10.81 30.37
C GLU A 8 9.80 -11.53 29.17
N THR A 9 9.08 -12.46 28.56
CA THR A 9 9.63 -13.36 27.52
C THR A 9 8.81 -13.40 26.24
N ASP A 10 7.58 -12.90 26.25
CA ASP A 10 6.63 -13.00 25.18
C ASP A 10 6.79 -11.85 24.18
N LEU A 11 6.26 -12.03 22.98
CA LEU A 11 6.16 -11.00 21.97
C LEU A 11 4.70 -10.83 21.55
N LEU A 12 4.26 -9.57 21.42
CA LEU A 12 3.02 -9.21 20.74
C LEU A 12 3.36 -8.85 19.31
N VAL A 13 2.79 -9.59 18.37
CA VAL A 13 3.04 -9.45 16.92
C VAL A 13 1.76 -9.01 16.23
N SER A 14 1.81 -7.89 15.51
CA SER A 14 0.77 -7.51 14.55
C SER A 14 1.23 -7.92 13.17
N PHE A 15 0.44 -8.73 12.48
CA PHE A 15 0.76 -9.25 11.16
C PHE A 15 -0.44 -9.19 10.22
N PHE A 16 -0.19 -9.31 8.92
CA PHE A 16 -1.21 -9.35 7.89
C PHE A 16 -1.22 -10.75 7.28
N SER A 17 -2.31 -11.46 7.48
CA SER A 17 -2.52 -12.82 6.97
C SER A 17 -3.32 -12.76 5.67
N ARG A 18 -3.04 -13.68 4.77
CA ARG A 18 -3.76 -13.84 3.51
C ARG A 18 -5.22 -14.22 3.74
N GLU A 19 -5.47 -15.17 4.65
CA GLU A 19 -6.78 -15.75 4.90
C GLU A 19 -7.68 -14.90 5.79
N HIS A 20 -7.09 -14.22 6.78
CA HIS A 20 -7.85 -13.54 7.83
C HIS A 20 -7.59 -12.02 7.89
N GLY A 21 -6.74 -11.48 7.01
CA GLY A 21 -6.38 -10.07 7.02
C GLY A 21 -5.46 -9.72 8.18
N ARG A 22 -5.64 -8.55 8.78
CA ARG A 22 -4.76 -8.06 9.84
C ARG A 22 -5.14 -8.66 11.20
N LEU A 23 -4.17 -9.28 11.85
CA LEU A 23 -4.32 -9.96 13.15
C LEU A 23 -3.29 -9.45 14.15
N LYS A 24 -3.57 -9.75 15.43
CA LYS A 24 -2.61 -9.63 16.53
C LYS A 24 -2.44 -10.98 17.19
N GLY A 25 -1.21 -11.37 17.46
CA GLY A 25 -0.92 -12.65 18.10
C GLY A 25 0.16 -12.53 19.17
N VAL A 26 0.10 -13.44 20.14
CA VAL A 26 1.09 -13.57 21.21
C VAL A 26 1.98 -14.77 20.91
N ALA A 27 3.28 -14.53 20.78
CA ALA A 27 4.30 -15.58 20.72
C ALA A 27 4.87 -15.81 22.13
N LYS A 28 4.36 -16.83 22.83
CA LYS A 28 4.85 -17.16 24.17
C LYS A 28 6.31 -17.57 24.15
N ALA A 29 7.12 -17.01 25.04
CA ALA A 29 8.58 -17.13 25.09
C ALA A 29 9.26 -16.83 23.74
N GLY A 30 8.66 -15.94 22.93
CA GLY A 30 9.11 -15.60 21.58
C GLY A 30 10.49 -14.95 21.54
N ARG A 31 10.84 -14.16 22.56
CA ARG A 31 12.14 -13.47 22.65
C ARG A 31 13.35 -14.41 22.69
N LYS A 32 13.18 -15.59 23.28
CA LYS A 32 14.25 -16.59 23.44
C LYS A 32 14.10 -17.80 22.52
N SER A 33 13.11 -17.80 21.65
CA SER A 33 12.78 -18.96 20.84
C SER A 33 13.63 -19.02 19.56
N VAL A 34 14.65 -19.85 19.57
CA VAL A 34 15.54 -20.10 18.43
C VAL A 34 14.96 -21.12 17.45
N LYS A 35 14.05 -22.01 17.91
CA LYS A 35 13.51 -23.09 17.07
C LYS A 35 12.15 -22.73 16.43
N ARG A 36 11.21 -22.19 17.22
CA ARG A 36 9.84 -21.95 16.75
C ARG A 36 9.72 -20.71 15.89
N PHE A 37 10.55 -19.68 16.13
CA PHE A 37 10.45 -18.38 15.50
C PHE A 37 11.79 -17.85 14.99
N ALA A 38 12.65 -18.74 14.51
CA ALA A 38 13.97 -18.34 14.01
C ALA A 38 13.87 -17.28 12.92
N ASN A 39 14.20 -16.02 13.25
CA ASN A 39 14.22 -14.85 12.35
C ASN A 39 12.88 -14.57 11.62
N SER A 40 11.77 -15.14 12.09
CA SER A 40 10.46 -15.04 11.40
C SER A 40 9.51 -14.00 11.99
N LEU A 41 9.83 -13.46 13.17
CA LEU A 41 9.01 -12.45 13.86
C LEU A 41 9.56 -11.03 13.74
N ASP A 42 10.39 -10.77 12.74
CA ASP A 42 10.86 -9.42 12.47
C ASP A 42 9.89 -8.66 11.54
N ILE A 43 10.00 -7.32 11.57
CA ILE A 43 9.26 -6.48 10.62
C ILE A 43 9.77 -6.77 9.20
N LEU A 44 8.91 -6.60 8.21
CA LEU A 44 9.25 -6.82 6.81
C LEU A 44 9.77 -8.26 6.55
N CYS A 45 9.10 -9.26 7.12
CA CYS A 45 9.31 -10.66 6.81
C CYS A 45 8.02 -11.27 6.26
N LEU A 46 8.14 -12.09 5.23
CA LEU A 46 7.11 -13.02 4.77
C LEU A 46 7.34 -14.35 5.51
N THR A 47 6.32 -14.82 6.20
CA THR A 47 6.44 -15.96 7.12
C THR A 47 5.24 -16.89 6.95
N ASP A 48 5.49 -18.18 6.82
CA ASP A 48 4.45 -19.20 7.07
C ASP A 48 4.25 -19.29 8.59
N MET A 49 3.08 -18.82 9.05
CA MET A 49 2.77 -18.71 10.46
C MET A 49 1.71 -19.73 10.87
N GLU A 50 2.04 -20.58 11.84
CA GLU A 50 1.09 -21.46 12.49
C GLU A 50 0.53 -20.78 13.74
N TYR A 51 -0.79 -20.58 13.77
CA TYR A 51 -1.46 -19.90 14.89
C TYR A 51 -2.85 -20.47 15.14
N GLU A 52 -3.35 -20.26 16.34
CA GLU A 52 -4.67 -20.64 16.80
C GLU A 52 -5.44 -19.38 17.24
N GLN A 53 -6.72 -19.30 16.88
CA GLN A 53 -7.58 -18.22 17.34
C GLN A 53 -7.79 -18.35 18.86
N GLY A 54 -7.42 -17.30 19.59
CA GLY A 54 -7.66 -17.21 21.03
C GLY A 54 -9.10 -16.79 21.38
N ARG A 55 -9.35 -16.66 22.67
CA ARG A 55 -10.57 -15.99 23.14
C ARG A 55 -10.38 -14.47 23.00
N GLY A 56 -11.21 -13.81 22.16
CA GLY A 56 -11.10 -12.38 21.84
C GLY A 56 -10.20 -12.08 20.65
N ASP A 57 -9.58 -10.89 20.65
CA ASP A 57 -8.90 -10.30 19.47
C ASP A 57 -7.43 -10.77 19.29
N LEU A 58 -6.96 -11.72 20.10
CA LEU A 58 -5.57 -12.20 20.06
C LEU A 58 -5.49 -13.65 19.65
N CYS A 59 -4.59 -13.95 18.70
CA CYS A 59 -4.21 -15.32 18.37
C CYS A 59 -3.03 -15.79 19.26
N PHE A 60 -2.86 -17.12 19.35
CA PHE A 60 -1.63 -17.72 19.91
C PHE A 60 -0.75 -18.21 18.76
N LEU A 61 0.47 -17.66 18.67
CA LEU A 61 1.41 -18.05 17.64
C LEU A 61 2.19 -19.28 18.14
N HIS A 62 2.15 -20.37 17.38
CA HIS A 62 2.81 -21.62 17.71
C HIS A 62 4.20 -21.72 17.11
N SER A 63 4.31 -21.46 15.81
CA SER A 63 5.56 -21.46 15.07
C SER A 63 5.51 -20.49 13.88
N GLY A 64 6.68 -20.11 13.37
CA GLY A 64 6.82 -19.28 12.19
C GLY A 64 8.04 -19.70 11.39
N ARG A 65 7.87 -20.05 10.12
CA ARG A 65 8.94 -20.34 9.18
C ARG A 65 9.14 -19.16 8.24
N LEU A 66 10.34 -18.57 8.29
CA LEU A 66 10.70 -17.49 7.38
C LEU A 66 10.66 -17.99 5.93
N VAL A 67 9.91 -17.31 5.09
CA VAL A 67 9.82 -17.53 3.63
C VAL A 67 10.71 -16.55 2.89
N ASP A 68 10.63 -15.26 3.26
CA ASP A 68 11.42 -14.19 2.63
C ASP A 68 11.65 -13.06 3.63
N ASN A 69 12.85 -12.50 3.66
CA ASN A 69 13.21 -11.37 4.50
C ASN A 69 13.40 -10.07 3.71
N PHE A 70 13.16 -10.10 2.39
CA PHE A 70 13.33 -8.97 1.48
C PHE A 70 14.70 -8.28 1.66
N GLY A 71 15.76 -9.08 1.46
CA GLY A 71 17.13 -8.73 1.83
C GLY A 71 17.66 -7.49 1.14
N ARG A 72 17.28 -7.24 -0.13
CA ARG A 72 17.71 -6.06 -0.89
C ARG A 72 17.06 -4.78 -0.38
N ILE A 73 15.77 -4.81 0.00
CA ILE A 73 15.07 -3.66 0.60
C ILE A 73 15.82 -3.18 1.85
N ARG A 74 16.38 -4.11 2.64
CA ARG A 74 17.10 -3.81 3.89
C ARG A 74 18.47 -3.13 3.68
N GLN A 75 18.98 -3.09 2.45
CA GLN A 75 20.28 -2.53 2.13
C GLN A 75 20.24 -1.04 1.78
N SER A 76 19.05 -0.45 1.58
CA SER A 76 18.91 0.98 1.28
C SER A 76 17.92 1.67 2.21
N TYR A 77 18.18 2.94 2.49
CA TYR A 77 17.27 3.78 3.26
C TYR A 77 15.95 3.97 2.49
N GLU A 78 16.03 4.24 1.20
CA GLU A 78 14.90 4.48 0.30
C GLU A 78 13.99 3.25 0.22
N GLY A 79 14.59 2.06 0.09
CA GLY A 79 13.86 0.79 0.11
C GLY A 79 13.11 0.57 1.41
N LEU A 80 13.79 0.74 2.57
CA LEU A 80 13.18 0.59 3.89
C LEU A 80 12.08 1.63 4.13
N ALA A 81 12.30 2.90 3.74
CA ALA A 81 11.31 3.96 3.87
C ALA A 81 10.07 3.65 3.03
N THR A 82 10.27 3.25 1.79
CA THR A 82 9.18 2.87 0.89
C THR A 82 8.41 1.67 1.42
N ALA A 83 9.08 0.56 1.78
CA ALA A 83 8.42 -0.61 2.35
C ALA A 83 7.63 -0.28 3.62
N SER A 84 8.20 0.54 4.52
CA SER A 84 7.52 0.99 5.73
C SER A 84 6.24 1.78 5.41
N TYR A 85 6.29 2.61 4.37
CA TYR A 85 5.13 3.35 3.89
C TYR A 85 4.04 2.43 3.33
N LEU A 86 4.41 1.44 2.50
CA LEU A 86 3.45 0.47 1.96
C LEU A 86 2.74 -0.30 3.08
N LEU A 87 3.50 -0.74 4.09
CA LEU A 87 2.97 -1.44 5.26
C LEU A 87 2.02 -0.55 6.08
N GLU A 88 2.39 0.71 6.35
CA GLU A 88 1.54 1.62 7.12
C GLU A 88 0.26 1.98 6.36
N LEU A 89 0.34 2.23 5.05
CA LEU A 89 -0.84 2.50 4.22
C LEU A 89 -1.80 1.31 4.24
N THR A 90 -1.27 0.08 4.16
CA THR A 90 -2.06 -1.14 4.32
C THR A 90 -2.75 -1.20 5.69
N GLU A 91 -2.02 -0.91 6.78
CA GLU A 91 -2.60 -0.89 8.13
C GLU A 91 -3.73 0.14 8.30
N ILE A 92 -3.65 1.27 7.60
CA ILE A 92 -4.66 2.33 7.67
C ILE A 92 -5.92 1.95 6.88
N LEU A 93 -5.73 1.38 5.68
CA LEU A 93 -6.84 1.03 4.79
C LEU A 93 -7.57 -0.24 5.20
N PHE A 94 -6.86 -1.18 5.82
CA PHE A 94 -7.41 -2.49 6.19
C PHE A 94 -7.30 -2.69 7.71
N PRO A 95 -8.38 -2.41 8.46
CA PRO A 95 -8.42 -2.60 9.91
C PRO A 95 -8.31 -4.09 10.30
N LEU A 96 -8.23 -4.36 11.60
CA LEU A 96 -8.20 -5.72 12.15
C LEU A 96 -9.43 -6.52 11.70
N ASP A 97 -9.24 -7.82 11.52
CA ASP A 97 -10.29 -8.82 11.24
C ASP A 97 -11.06 -8.60 9.91
N LEU A 98 -10.53 -7.78 9.03
CA LEU A 98 -11.06 -7.63 7.67
C LEU A 98 -10.30 -8.55 6.71
N LYS A 99 -10.98 -9.58 6.20
CA LYS A 99 -10.42 -10.44 5.14
C LYS A 99 -10.06 -9.61 3.91
N ALA A 100 -8.82 -9.71 3.47
CA ALA A 100 -8.30 -8.89 2.39
C ALA A 100 -7.21 -9.63 1.57
N GLU A 101 -7.55 -10.84 1.09
CA GLU A 101 -6.63 -11.70 0.33
C GLU A 101 -5.99 -10.97 -0.84
N ARG A 102 -6.79 -10.27 -1.65
CA ARG A 102 -6.28 -9.50 -2.79
C ARG A 102 -5.30 -8.40 -2.38
N MET A 103 -5.49 -7.81 -1.20
CA MET A 103 -4.57 -6.81 -0.66
C MET A 103 -3.28 -7.44 -0.17
N PHE A 104 -3.36 -8.64 0.43
CA PHE A 104 -2.17 -9.41 0.81
C PHE A 104 -1.30 -9.72 -0.41
N ASP A 105 -1.89 -10.31 -1.44
CA ASP A 105 -1.19 -10.63 -2.70
C ASP A 105 -0.59 -9.38 -3.36
N PHE A 106 -1.33 -8.27 -3.34
CA PHE A 106 -0.87 -7.01 -3.91
C PHE A 106 0.30 -6.41 -3.13
N LEU A 107 0.26 -6.44 -1.79
CA LEU A 107 1.36 -6.00 -0.93
C LEU A 107 2.60 -6.87 -1.12
N GLU A 108 2.44 -8.20 -1.16
CA GLU A 108 3.55 -9.13 -1.41
C GLU A 108 4.21 -8.84 -2.76
N ASN A 109 3.43 -8.68 -3.83
CA ASN A 109 3.94 -8.34 -5.16
C ASN A 109 4.68 -7.00 -5.19
N ALA A 110 4.19 -5.99 -4.47
CA ALA A 110 4.85 -4.69 -4.37
C ALA A 110 6.20 -4.80 -3.63
N LEU A 111 6.25 -5.55 -2.53
CA LEU A 111 7.50 -5.79 -1.80
C LEU A 111 8.50 -6.60 -2.63
N ARG A 112 8.06 -7.63 -3.36
CA ARG A 112 8.92 -8.38 -4.29
C ARG A 112 9.45 -7.52 -5.44
N SER A 113 8.63 -6.63 -6.00
CA SER A 113 9.04 -5.68 -7.03
C SER A 113 10.11 -4.72 -6.49
N LEU A 114 9.93 -4.23 -5.29
CA LEU A 114 10.91 -3.37 -4.61
C LEU A 114 12.21 -4.13 -4.32
N ASP A 115 12.12 -5.35 -3.81
CA ASP A 115 13.27 -6.21 -3.52
C ASP A 115 14.03 -6.64 -4.79
N SER A 116 13.35 -6.72 -5.94
CA SER A 116 14.00 -6.97 -7.23
C SER A 116 14.77 -5.75 -7.78
N GLY A 117 14.59 -4.57 -7.18
CA GLY A 117 15.24 -3.31 -7.56
C GLY A 117 14.45 -2.46 -8.55
N MET A 118 13.14 -2.65 -8.61
CA MET A 118 12.29 -1.70 -9.33
C MET A 118 12.34 -0.33 -8.63
N ASP A 119 12.26 0.74 -9.40
CA ASP A 119 12.28 2.12 -8.91
C ASP A 119 11.25 2.35 -7.78
N GLU A 120 11.70 2.88 -6.65
CA GLU A 120 10.92 3.05 -5.43
C GLU A 120 9.72 3.96 -5.64
N PHE A 121 9.89 5.04 -6.39
CA PHE A 121 8.81 5.99 -6.66
C PHE A 121 7.73 5.37 -7.55
N MET A 122 8.14 4.54 -8.51
CA MET A 122 7.24 3.76 -9.35
C MET A 122 6.42 2.77 -8.51
N VAL A 123 7.07 1.93 -7.70
CA VAL A 123 6.42 0.93 -6.85
C VAL A 123 5.46 1.61 -5.88
N LYS A 124 5.90 2.67 -5.21
CA LYS A 124 5.06 3.48 -4.30
C LYS A 124 3.81 4.00 -5.01
N THR A 125 3.97 4.65 -6.16
CA THR A 125 2.86 5.27 -6.90
C THR A 125 1.86 4.22 -7.39
N ALA A 126 2.34 3.12 -7.94
CA ALA A 126 1.48 2.01 -8.35
C ALA A 126 0.74 1.36 -7.16
N PHE A 127 1.45 1.20 -6.04
CA PHE A 127 0.86 0.66 -4.82
C PHE A 127 -0.21 1.58 -4.23
N GLU A 128 0.02 2.88 -4.14
CA GLU A 128 -0.96 3.87 -3.69
C GLU A 128 -2.26 3.77 -4.49
N ALA A 129 -2.15 3.77 -5.83
CA ALA A 129 -3.31 3.67 -6.71
C ALA A 129 -4.09 2.37 -6.51
N GLY A 130 -3.40 1.24 -6.44
CA GLY A 130 -4.01 -0.09 -6.25
C GLY A 130 -4.59 -0.28 -4.85
N ALA A 131 -3.86 0.11 -3.79
CA ALA A 131 -4.31 0.01 -2.40
C ALA A 131 -5.55 0.87 -2.14
N MET A 132 -5.57 2.11 -2.64
CA MET A 132 -6.76 2.98 -2.57
C MET A 132 -7.94 2.37 -3.34
N SER A 133 -7.69 1.73 -4.48
CA SER A 133 -8.73 1.04 -5.24
C SER A 133 -9.30 -0.16 -4.46
N LEU A 134 -8.44 -0.99 -3.88
CA LEU A 134 -8.83 -2.14 -3.05
C LEU A 134 -9.58 -1.71 -1.77
N GLY A 135 -9.18 -0.57 -1.20
CA GLY A 135 -9.84 0.05 -0.04
C GLY A 135 -11.16 0.76 -0.36
N GLY A 136 -11.64 0.73 -1.61
CA GLY A 136 -12.91 1.35 -2.01
C GLY A 136 -12.80 2.85 -2.33
N PHE A 137 -11.59 3.38 -2.47
CA PHE A 137 -11.32 4.80 -2.75
C PHE A 137 -10.73 5.04 -4.15
N ALA A 138 -11.07 4.19 -5.14
CA ALA A 138 -10.65 4.38 -6.51
C ALA A 138 -11.09 5.74 -7.06
N LEU A 139 -10.20 6.40 -7.80
CA LEU A 139 -10.53 7.65 -8.48
C LEU A 139 -11.43 7.39 -9.72
N GLY A 140 -12.49 8.15 -9.83
CA GLY A 140 -13.38 8.15 -11.00
C GLY A 140 -12.76 8.89 -12.18
N LEU A 141 -12.22 8.15 -13.16
CA LEU A 141 -11.42 8.68 -14.26
C LEU A 141 -12.16 8.66 -15.63
N ASN A 142 -13.46 8.36 -15.62
CA ASN A 142 -14.20 8.15 -16.87
C ASN A 142 -15.05 9.34 -17.31
N ARG A 143 -15.40 10.24 -16.39
CA ARG A 143 -16.26 11.41 -16.67
C ARG A 143 -15.98 12.56 -15.72
N CYS A 144 -16.27 13.76 -16.19
CA CYS A 144 -16.20 14.96 -15.37
C CYS A 144 -17.24 14.89 -14.23
N CYS A 145 -16.80 15.03 -12.97
CA CYS A 145 -17.68 15.00 -11.81
C CYS A 145 -18.58 16.26 -11.66
N ARG A 146 -18.34 17.32 -12.45
CA ARG A 146 -19.12 18.56 -12.44
C ARG A 146 -20.22 18.55 -13.52
N CYS A 147 -19.87 18.29 -14.78
CA CYS A 147 -20.80 18.38 -15.91
C CYS A 147 -21.21 17.03 -16.51
N GLY A 148 -20.71 15.91 -15.98
CA GLY A 148 -21.05 14.56 -16.44
C GLY A 148 -20.44 14.15 -17.80
N ARG A 149 -19.75 15.05 -18.51
CA ARG A 149 -19.16 14.76 -19.83
C ARG A 149 -18.17 13.61 -19.71
N ALA A 150 -18.30 12.60 -20.57
CA ALA A 150 -17.36 11.50 -20.66
C ALA A 150 -15.96 12.01 -21.03
N TYR A 151 -14.94 11.43 -20.43
CA TYR A 151 -13.54 11.70 -20.76
C TYR A 151 -13.15 10.87 -21.99
N ALA A 152 -12.88 11.55 -23.09
CA ALA A 152 -12.60 10.92 -24.39
C ALA A 152 -11.10 10.58 -24.60
N GLY A 153 -10.28 10.61 -23.56
CA GLY A 153 -8.84 10.34 -23.67
C GLY A 153 -8.03 11.50 -24.26
N LYS A 154 -8.61 12.68 -24.37
CA LYS A 154 -7.97 13.87 -24.96
C LYS A 154 -7.99 15.05 -23.99
N GLY A 155 -6.87 15.78 -23.96
CA GLY A 155 -6.71 16.94 -23.08
C GLY A 155 -6.48 16.57 -21.61
N ARG A 156 -5.99 17.54 -20.84
CA ARG A 156 -5.77 17.39 -19.40
C ARG A 156 -7.09 17.40 -18.64
N ALA A 157 -7.11 16.75 -17.50
CA ALA A 157 -8.19 16.86 -16.52
C ALA A 157 -7.60 17.08 -15.14
N VAL A 158 -8.34 17.70 -14.24
CA VAL A 158 -7.93 17.90 -12.85
C VAL A 158 -8.66 16.92 -11.94
N VAL A 159 -8.02 16.51 -10.86
CA VAL A 159 -8.64 15.65 -9.86
C VAL A 159 -9.18 16.49 -8.72
N ILE A 160 -10.44 16.25 -8.35
CA ILE A 160 -11.10 16.85 -7.19
C ILE A 160 -11.07 15.83 -6.04
N PRO A 161 -10.17 15.96 -5.04
CA PRO A 161 -10.04 14.96 -3.96
C PRO A 161 -11.36 14.73 -3.21
N ALA A 162 -12.11 15.80 -2.94
CA ALA A 162 -13.42 15.73 -2.26
C ALA A 162 -14.46 14.89 -3.02
N LYS A 163 -14.39 14.85 -4.35
CA LYS A 163 -15.29 14.04 -5.19
C LYS A 163 -14.68 12.67 -5.51
N GLY A 164 -13.36 12.50 -5.33
CA GLY A 164 -12.65 11.30 -5.74
C GLY A 164 -12.75 11.06 -7.25
N ALA A 165 -12.74 12.10 -8.05
CA ALA A 165 -12.97 11.99 -9.50
C ALA A 165 -12.38 13.18 -10.27
N ILE A 166 -12.24 13.02 -11.58
CA ILE A 166 -11.76 14.08 -12.48
C ILE A 166 -12.85 15.10 -12.80
N ALA A 167 -12.39 16.34 -13.06
CA ALA A 167 -13.16 17.40 -13.69
C ALA A 167 -12.43 17.88 -14.96
N CYS A 168 -13.20 18.30 -15.99
CA CYS A 168 -12.61 18.91 -17.18
C CYS A 168 -12.18 20.36 -16.88
N LEU A 169 -11.18 20.86 -17.62
CA LEU A 169 -10.64 22.22 -17.46
C LEU A 169 -11.66 23.36 -17.70
N LYS A 170 -12.82 23.05 -18.30
CA LYS A 170 -13.94 24.00 -18.40
C LYS A 170 -14.69 24.18 -17.07
N CYS A 171 -14.70 23.15 -16.23
CA CYS A 171 -15.44 23.14 -14.97
C CYS A 171 -14.57 23.42 -13.75
N GLU A 172 -13.27 23.17 -13.84
CA GLU A 172 -12.32 23.34 -12.75
C GLU A 172 -10.95 23.71 -13.30
N LYS A 173 -10.23 24.60 -12.60
CA LYS A 173 -8.87 24.96 -12.95
C LYS A 173 -7.87 24.11 -12.22
N GLU A 174 -6.73 23.84 -12.83
CA GLU A 174 -5.61 23.19 -12.19
C GLU A 174 -5.03 24.07 -11.07
N SER A 175 -4.79 23.46 -9.89
CA SER A 175 -4.23 24.14 -8.73
C SER A 175 -3.50 23.11 -7.85
N LEU A 176 -2.84 23.58 -6.79
CA LEU A 176 -2.22 22.69 -5.80
C LEU A 176 -3.24 21.78 -5.10
N GLU A 177 -4.48 22.24 -4.91
CA GLU A 177 -5.55 21.44 -4.29
C GLU A 177 -6.28 20.54 -5.29
N SER A 178 -6.21 20.88 -6.57
CA SER A 178 -6.82 20.13 -7.67
C SER A 178 -5.78 19.89 -8.77
N PRO A 179 -4.81 18.99 -8.53
CA PRO A 179 -3.71 18.74 -9.48
C PRO A 179 -4.23 18.08 -10.76
N GLY A 180 -3.56 18.42 -11.87
CA GLY A 180 -3.92 17.96 -13.20
C GLY A 180 -3.20 16.67 -13.59
N LEU A 181 -3.86 15.92 -14.47
CA LEU A 181 -3.31 14.75 -15.15
C LEU A 181 -3.32 14.94 -16.65
N SER A 182 -2.25 14.55 -17.31
CA SER A 182 -2.19 14.36 -18.75
C SER A 182 -3.06 13.17 -19.20
N PRO A 183 -3.41 13.06 -20.48
CA PRO A 183 -4.11 11.88 -21.00
C PRO A 183 -3.40 10.58 -20.71
N GLN A 184 -2.08 10.56 -20.84
CA GLN A 184 -1.21 9.42 -20.54
C GLN A 184 -1.22 9.12 -19.03
N GLY A 185 -1.09 10.14 -18.18
CA GLY A 185 -1.19 9.99 -16.73
C GLY A 185 -2.52 9.38 -16.27
N ILE A 186 -3.63 9.78 -16.93
CA ILE A 186 -4.95 9.17 -16.67
C ILE A 186 -4.98 7.70 -17.09
N ALA A 187 -4.42 7.35 -18.25
CA ALA A 187 -4.37 5.97 -18.72
C ALA A 187 -3.51 5.08 -17.79
N SER A 188 -2.33 5.57 -17.39
CA SER A 188 -1.43 4.90 -16.46
C SER A 188 -2.08 4.72 -15.09
N LEU A 189 -2.72 5.77 -14.54
CA LEU A 189 -3.43 5.68 -13.26
C LEU A 189 -4.60 4.68 -13.31
N LYS A 190 -5.35 4.59 -14.41
CA LYS A 190 -6.37 3.56 -14.61
C LYS A 190 -5.78 2.15 -14.56
N ALA A 191 -4.66 1.92 -15.24
CA ALA A 191 -3.98 0.62 -15.23
C ALA A 191 -3.48 0.24 -13.83
N MET A 192 -2.92 1.20 -13.08
CA MET A 192 -2.51 1.01 -11.69
C MET A 192 -3.69 0.65 -10.77
N GLN A 193 -4.82 1.32 -10.91
CA GLN A 193 -6.04 1.02 -10.13
C GLN A 193 -6.61 -0.38 -10.42
N LEU A 194 -6.32 -0.96 -11.59
CA LEU A 194 -6.71 -2.33 -11.95
C LEU A 194 -5.75 -3.40 -11.44
N LEU A 195 -4.71 -3.04 -10.66
CA LEU A 195 -3.69 -3.91 -10.07
C LEU A 195 -2.80 -4.66 -11.09
N LYS A 196 -2.88 -4.31 -12.35
CA LYS A 196 -2.12 -4.99 -13.42
C LYS A 196 -0.67 -4.52 -13.52
N PHE A 197 -0.36 -3.41 -12.89
CA PHE A 197 0.90 -2.69 -13.11
C PHE A 197 2.13 -3.41 -12.54
N LEU A 198 2.00 -4.11 -11.41
CA LEU A 198 3.09 -4.85 -10.77
C LEU A 198 3.28 -6.26 -11.34
N THR A 199 2.32 -6.77 -12.11
CA THR A 199 2.34 -8.14 -12.65
C THR A 199 2.53 -8.20 -14.16
N LEU A 200 2.13 -7.17 -14.89
CA LEU A 200 2.28 -7.06 -16.35
C LEU A 200 2.76 -5.64 -16.63
N PRO A 201 4.01 -5.43 -17.02
CA PRO A 201 4.49 -4.10 -17.32
C PRO A 201 3.80 -3.59 -18.60
N PRO A 202 2.83 -2.65 -18.49
CA PRO A 202 2.50 -1.79 -19.61
C PRO A 202 3.74 -0.93 -19.92
N PRO A 203 3.77 -0.19 -21.04
CA PRO A 203 4.86 0.75 -21.26
C PRO A 203 4.99 1.62 -20.01
N SER A 204 6.18 1.59 -19.41
CA SER A 204 6.45 2.28 -18.14
C SER A 204 6.09 3.76 -18.27
N PRO A 205 5.32 4.34 -17.33
CA PRO A 205 5.02 5.76 -17.37
C PRO A 205 6.32 6.56 -17.33
N SER A 206 6.34 7.68 -18.03
CA SER A 206 7.47 8.61 -17.95
C SER A 206 7.59 9.20 -16.53
N ALA A 207 8.78 9.72 -16.20
CA ALA A 207 9.00 10.39 -14.93
C ALA A 207 8.01 11.55 -14.69
N GLN A 208 7.62 12.26 -15.76
CA GLN A 208 6.64 13.34 -15.69
C GLN A 208 5.24 12.82 -15.33
N GLU A 209 4.80 11.72 -15.96
CA GLU A 209 3.51 11.08 -15.65
C GLU A 209 3.45 10.57 -14.23
N LEU A 210 4.54 9.95 -13.75
CA LEU A 210 4.65 9.49 -12.36
C LEU A 210 4.56 10.66 -11.36
N LYS A 211 5.19 11.79 -11.65
CA LYS A 211 5.09 13.00 -10.81
C LYS A 211 3.64 13.53 -10.76
N GLU A 212 2.97 13.61 -11.90
CA GLU A 212 1.56 14.01 -11.96
C GLU A 212 0.66 13.06 -11.14
N ILE A 213 0.83 11.75 -11.34
CA ILE A 213 0.05 10.72 -10.62
C ILE A 213 0.35 10.78 -9.13
N GLY A 214 1.62 10.88 -8.74
CA GLY A 214 2.02 10.97 -7.33
C GLY A 214 1.44 12.20 -6.62
N ALA A 215 1.42 13.38 -7.28
CA ALA A 215 0.81 14.58 -6.74
C ALA A 215 -0.72 14.41 -6.52
N VAL A 216 -1.39 13.79 -7.48
CA VAL A 216 -2.83 13.49 -7.39
C VAL A 216 -3.12 12.51 -6.25
N LEU A 217 -2.38 11.40 -6.18
CA LEU A 217 -2.58 10.38 -5.16
C LEU A 217 -2.29 10.91 -3.76
N ALA A 218 -1.23 11.70 -3.57
CA ALA A 218 -0.92 12.32 -2.29
C ALA A 218 -2.11 13.16 -1.77
N ARG A 219 -2.69 14.03 -2.61
CA ARG A 219 -3.87 14.83 -2.25
C ARG A 219 -5.10 13.98 -1.98
N HIS A 220 -5.31 12.94 -2.78
CA HIS A 220 -6.44 12.04 -2.62
C HIS A 220 -6.35 11.23 -1.32
N ILE A 221 -5.18 10.69 -1.00
CA ILE A 221 -4.90 9.94 0.22
C ILE A 221 -5.08 10.85 1.44
N ASP A 222 -4.44 12.03 1.46
CA ASP A 222 -4.55 13.00 2.56
C ASP A 222 -6.02 13.35 2.83
N TYR A 223 -6.81 13.58 1.78
CA TYR A 223 -8.23 13.90 1.90
C TYR A 223 -9.06 12.72 2.44
N ARG A 224 -8.84 11.50 1.91
CA ARG A 224 -9.64 10.32 2.26
C ARG A 224 -9.32 9.76 3.63
N LEU A 225 -8.07 9.78 4.02
CA LEU A 225 -7.63 9.24 5.31
C LEU A 225 -7.69 10.27 6.44
N GLY A 226 -7.88 11.55 6.12
CA GLY A 226 -7.87 12.65 7.11
C GLY A 226 -6.52 12.83 7.82
N ARG A 227 -5.51 12.05 7.45
CA ARG A 227 -4.15 12.12 7.97
C ARG A 227 -3.18 11.52 6.97
N ARG A 228 -1.97 12.07 6.93
CA ARG A 228 -0.86 11.47 6.19
C ARG A 228 -0.26 10.30 6.97
N PRO A 229 0.10 9.17 6.33
CA PRO A 229 0.90 8.14 6.96
C PRO A 229 2.17 8.72 7.56
N ARG A 230 2.55 8.30 8.78
CA ARG A 230 3.72 8.85 9.48
C ARG A 230 5.03 8.54 8.77
N SER A 231 5.11 7.39 8.14
CA SER A 231 6.27 6.96 7.34
C SER A 231 6.46 7.79 6.08
N ALA A 232 5.44 8.51 5.60
CA ALA A 232 5.57 9.42 4.45
C ALA A 232 6.63 10.52 4.63
N ARG A 233 6.99 10.86 5.87
CA ARG A 233 8.05 11.83 6.19
C ARG A 233 9.47 11.33 5.86
N PHE A 234 9.64 10.02 5.65
CA PHE A 234 10.92 9.40 5.32
C PHE A 234 11.10 9.17 3.81
N LEU A 235 10.06 9.43 3.02
CA LEU A 235 10.12 9.37 1.56
C LEU A 235 10.77 10.67 1.05
N LEU A 236 11.83 10.53 0.25
CA LEU A 236 12.55 11.65 -0.37
C LEU A 236 11.82 12.17 -1.61
#